data_fa2454cd9900edbe4a4b650d58ee5463
#
_entry.id   fa2454cd9900edbe4a4b650d58ee5463
#
_cell.length_a   1.000
_cell.length_b   1.000
_cell.length_c   1.000
_cell.angle_alpha   90.00
_cell.angle_beta   90.00
_cell.angle_gamma   90.00
#
_symmetry.space_group_name_H-M   'P 1'
#
loop_
_entity.id
_entity.type
_entity.pdbx_description
1 polymer ?
#
loop_
_entity_poly.entity_id
_entity_poly.type
_entity_poly.pdbx_seq_one_letter_code
_entity_poly.pdbx_strand_id
1 'polypeptide(L)'
;MEKIKLAVYTMHPIQYHAPIFRELAKAAELETTVLYADTLGLDEEYIPEFKTVIKWDVPLLEGYNYLFFRNYTKNRLGSFFSRINPDMFIHMLAKRYDAVLIHGYQTFSAWLVFLAAKLAGTKVIVRGEAIPKKGKRSWKGRLASRGAKSLLAFSDAVMYSCSGNKEYWKELAVPEEKMFFIPCAVDNDFFRREKEHYLPQRDEMRRDFDIGPDDFVVLFLARFTERKRPLDLIEAAAGIDHEKIVLFFVGEGPEREAMEKAVKQHGIRAVFTGFVNQGELPRYYTLADIFTVISSYDASPKALNEALNFSIPAISTERVGTARDLVREGENGFVVKVGDQGAIARGIDLLNRDREQARKMGEASANIVDSWSLENDVKGVLEAARYVLYSKGKE
;
A
#
# COMPACT_ATOMS: atom_id res chain seq x y z
N MET A 1 -9.74 -8.87 -31.95
CA MET A 1 -9.16 -9.98 -31.18
C MET A 1 -10.16 -10.36 -30.09
N GLU A 2 -10.26 -11.64 -29.78
CA GLU A 2 -11.07 -12.10 -28.64
C GLU A 2 -10.44 -11.56 -27.34
N LYS A 3 -11.31 -11.11 -26.39
CA LYS A 3 -10.81 -10.58 -25.11
C LYS A 3 -10.23 -11.69 -24.25
N ILE A 4 -9.14 -11.40 -23.54
CA ILE A 4 -8.54 -12.30 -22.54
C ILE A 4 -9.50 -12.39 -21.34
N LYS A 5 -10.00 -13.58 -21.04
CA LYS A 5 -10.84 -13.87 -19.87
C LYS A 5 -9.95 -14.00 -18.62
N LEU A 6 -9.89 -12.90 -17.85
CA LEU A 6 -9.05 -12.80 -16.66
C LEU A 6 -9.89 -12.97 -15.38
N ALA A 7 -9.61 -14.00 -14.59
CA ALA A 7 -10.06 -14.06 -13.20
C ALA A 7 -9.08 -13.33 -12.29
N VAL A 8 -9.57 -12.58 -11.29
CA VAL A 8 -8.74 -11.98 -10.25
C VAL A 8 -9.20 -12.49 -8.89
N TYR A 9 -8.42 -13.40 -8.30
CA TYR A 9 -8.69 -13.83 -6.93
C TYR A 9 -8.17 -12.82 -5.92
N THR A 10 -9.00 -12.45 -4.95
CA THR A 10 -8.60 -11.65 -3.78
C THR A 10 -9.40 -12.07 -2.54
N MET A 11 -8.86 -11.78 -1.36
CA MET A 11 -9.48 -12.23 -0.09
C MET A 11 -10.83 -11.57 0.18
N HIS A 12 -10.91 -10.25 0.05
CA HIS A 12 -12.12 -9.45 0.28
C HIS A 12 -11.98 -8.08 -0.39
N PRO A 13 -13.05 -7.29 -0.52
CA PRO A 13 -12.97 -5.94 -1.03
C PRO A 13 -12.04 -5.05 -0.19
N ILE A 14 -11.19 -4.29 -0.85
CA ILE A 14 -10.24 -3.34 -0.23
C ILE A 14 -10.27 -2.05 -1.06
N GLN A 15 -10.32 -0.90 -0.39
CA GLN A 15 -10.43 0.42 -1.02
C GLN A 15 -9.33 0.72 -2.04
N TYR A 16 -8.12 0.20 -1.86
CA TYR A 16 -7.00 0.41 -2.79
C TYR A 16 -7.01 -0.51 -4.01
N HIS A 17 -7.81 -1.59 -3.97
CA HIS A 17 -7.91 -2.52 -5.11
C HIS A 17 -9.08 -2.18 -6.04
N ALA A 18 -10.15 -1.61 -5.51
CA ALA A 18 -11.34 -1.28 -6.29
C ALA A 18 -11.03 -0.35 -7.50
N PRO A 19 -10.22 0.72 -7.37
CA PRO A 19 -9.81 1.52 -8.51
C PRO A 19 -9.09 0.72 -9.59
N ILE A 20 -8.17 -0.16 -9.22
CA ILE A 20 -7.44 -1.03 -10.16
C ILE A 20 -8.41 -1.94 -10.92
N PHE A 21 -9.38 -2.54 -10.22
CA PHE A 21 -10.36 -3.43 -10.84
C PHE A 21 -11.29 -2.68 -11.81
N ARG A 22 -11.65 -1.43 -11.49
CA ARG A 22 -12.40 -0.55 -12.41
C ARG A 22 -11.62 -0.28 -13.70
N GLU A 23 -10.34 0.02 -13.60
CA GLU A 23 -9.50 0.29 -14.78
C GLU A 23 -9.26 -1.00 -15.60
N LEU A 24 -9.08 -2.15 -14.95
CA LEU A 24 -8.99 -3.45 -15.64
C LEU A 24 -10.30 -3.78 -16.40
N ALA A 25 -11.47 -3.43 -15.85
CA ALA A 25 -12.75 -3.65 -16.51
C ALA A 25 -12.96 -2.75 -17.74
N LYS A 26 -12.32 -1.56 -17.77
CA LYS A 26 -12.36 -0.65 -18.93
C LYS A 26 -11.39 -1.08 -20.04
N ALA A 27 -10.37 -1.90 -19.74
CA ALA A 27 -9.38 -2.32 -20.71
C ALA A 27 -10.02 -3.14 -21.83
N ALA A 28 -9.93 -2.66 -23.07
CA ALA A 28 -10.59 -3.26 -24.23
C ALA A 28 -10.19 -4.71 -24.50
N GLU A 29 -8.99 -5.10 -24.08
CA GLU A 29 -8.41 -6.43 -24.31
C GLU A 29 -8.78 -7.45 -23.21
N LEU A 30 -9.38 -7.01 -22.10
CA LEU A 30 -9.70 -7.86 -20.96
C LEU A 30 -11.22 -8.06 -20.80
N GLU A 31 -11.59 -9.25 -20.37
CA GLU A 31 -12.87 -9.58 -19.76
C GLU A 31 -12.58 -10.01 -18.31
N THR A 32 -12.58 -9.03 -17.41
CA THR A 32 -12.15 -9.24 -16.02
C THR A 32 -13.32 -9.62 -15.12
N THR A 33 -13.14 -10.67 -14.29
CA THR A 33 -14.05 -11.04 -13.20
C THR A 33 -13.29 -11.18 -11.90
N VAL A 34 -13.67 -10.41 -10.87
CA VAL A 34 -13.04 -10.48 -9.54
C VAL A 34 -13.74 -11.54 -8.68
N LEU A 35 -12.96 -12.45 -8.11
CA LEU A 35 -13.42 -13.55 -7.28
C LEU A 35 -13.07 -13.27 -5.80
N TYR A 36 -14.07 -12.90 -5.02
CA TYR A 36 -13.90 -12.58 -3.60
C TYR A 36 -14.12 -13.81 -2.71
N ALA A 37 -13.17 -14.10 -1.85
CA ALA A 37 -13.26 -15.19 -0.88
C ALA A 37 -14.09 -14.85 0.37
N ASP A 38 -14.38 -13.57 0.61
CA ASP A 38 -15.13 -13.08 1.77
C ASP A 38 -15.76 -11.71 1.47
N THR A 39 -16.79 -11.35 2.24
CA THR A 39 -17.46 -10.04 2.20
C THR A 39 -16.91 -9.04 3.22
N LEU A 40 -15.82 -9.38 3.91
CA LEU A 40 -15.17 -8.51 4.89
C LEU A 40 -14.93 -7.10 4.30
N GLY A 41 -15.23 -6.06 5.07
CA GLY A 41 -15.05 -4.66 4.65
C GLY A 41 -16.21 -4.05 3.88
N LEU A 42 -17.30 -4.81 3.57
CA LEU A 42 -18.51 -4.25 2.96
C LEU A 42 -19.45 -3.62 3.98
N ASP A 43 -19.55 -4.24 5.14
CA ASP A 43 -20.40 -3.79 6.23
C ASP A 43 -19.57 -3.02 7.27
N GLU A 44 -20.28 -2.36 8.17
CA GLU A 44 -19.68 -1.77 9.37
C GLU A 44 -19.04 -2.87 10.21
N GLU A 45 -17.73 -2.75 10.42
CA GLU A 45 -16.98 -3.74 11.18
C GLU A 45 -16.18 -3.07 12.30
N TYR A 46 -16.33 -3.59 13.52
CA TYR A 46 -15.46 -3.19 14.62
C TYR A 46 -14.06 -3.74 14.38
N ILE A 47 -13.11 -2.85 14.15
CA ILE A 47 -11.71 -3.22 14.01
C ILE A 47 -11.00 -2.95 15.35
N PRO A 48 -10.68 -4.01 16.13
CA PRO A 48 -10.10 -3.85 17.48
C PRO A 48 -8.82 -3.01 17.48
N GLU A 49 -8.12 -3.06 16.37
CA GLU A 49 -6.86 -2.36 16.20
C GLU A 49 -7.00 -0.85 16.10
N PHE A 50 -8.11 -0.35 15.62
CA PHE A 50 -8.44 1.07 15.58
C PHE A 50 -9.41 1.48 16.71
N LYS A 51 -9.86 0.50 17.51
CA LYS A 51 -10.85 0.70 18.57
C LYS A 51 -12.13 1.39 18.09
N THR A 52 -12.48 1.23 16.83
CA THR A 52 -13.65 1.88 16.20
C THR A 52 -14.32 0.96 15.19
N VAL A 53 -15.58 1.28 14.88
CA VAL A 53 -16.32 0.67 13.78
C VAL A 53 -15.91 1.41 12.50
N ILE A 54 -15.46 0.66 11.51
CA ILE A 54 -15.07 1.21 10.20
C ILE A 54 -16.08 0.79 9.16
N LYS A 55 -16.55 1.76 8.41
CA LYS A 55 -17.22 1.61 7.13
C LYS A 55 -16.46 2.44 6.12
N TRP A 56 -16.00 1.81 5.05
CA TRP A 56 -15.28 2.54 4.02
C TRP A 56 -16.22 3.52 3.31
N ASP A 57 -15.77 4.76 3.15
CA ASP A 57 -16.50 5.88 2.53
C ASP A 57 -16.28 5.98 1.01
N VAL A 58 -15.65 4.95 0.41
CA VAL A 58 -15.39 4.86 -1.02
C VAL A 58 -16.12 3.65 -1.64
N PRO A 59 -16.55 3.74 -2.91
CA PRO A 59 -17.24 2.64 -3.57
C PRO A 59 -16.30 1.45 -3.81
N LEU A 60 -16.63 0.29 -3.21
CA LEU A 60 -15.77 -0.91 -3.27
C LEU A 60 -16.10 -1.86 -4.42
N LEU A 61 -17.35 -1.91 -4.89
CA LEU A 61 -17.84 -2.93 -5.83
C LEU A 61 -18.32 -2.36 -7.17
N GLU A 62 -18.31 -1.05 -7.36
CA GLU A 62 -18.84 -0.41 -8.54
C GLU A 62 -17.87 -0.46 -9.72
N GLY A 63 -18.39 -0.61 -10.94
CA GLY A 63 -17.67 -0.44 -12.20
C GLY A 63 -16.86 -1.64 -12.69
N TYR A 64 -17.03 -2.82 -12.11
CA TYR A 64 -16.43 -4.08 -12.57
C TYR A 64 -17.26 -5.31 -12.22
N ASN A 65 -17.02 -6.45 -12.90
CA ASN A 65 -17.70 -7.70 -12.61
C ASN A 65 -17.04 -8.42 -11.44
N TYR A 66 -17.84 -8.95 -10.54
CA TYR A 66 -17.36 -9.70 -9.38
C TYR A 66 -18.29 -10.84 -8.98
N LEU A 67 -17.73 -11.80 -8.21
CA LEU A 67 -18.45 -12.89 -7.58
C LEU A 67 -17.97 -13.06 -6.15
N PHE A 68 -18.90 -13.28 -5.21
CA PHE A 68 -18.60 -13.68 -3.85
C PHE A 68 -18.75 -15.17 -3.68
N PHE A 69 -17.81 -15.78 -2.97
CA PHE A 69 -17.85 -17.19 -2.62
C PHE A 69 -18.01 -17.36 -1.11
N ARG A 70 -18.77 -18.39 -0.73
CA ARG A 70 -19.00 -18.66 0.68
C ARG A 70 -17.72 -19.08 1.38
N ASN A 71 -17.36 -18.36 2.45
CA ASN A 71 -16.27 -18.75 3.33
C ASN A 71 -16.80 -19.68 4.43
N TYR A 72 -16.28 -20.91 4.47
CA TYR A 72 -16.73 -21.94 5.42
C TYR A 72 -15.99 -21.91 6.76
N THR A 73 -15.05 -21.01 6.96
CA THR A 73 -14.39 -20.83 8.26
C THR A 73 -15.04 -19.73 9.11
N LYS A 74 -15.04 -19.95 10.42
CA LYS A 74 -15.46 -18.94 11.42
C LYS A 74 -14.31 -17.97 11.77
N ASN A 75 -13.06 -18.42 11.64
CA ASN A 75 -11.89 -17.58 11.92
C ASN A 75 -11.48 -16.83 10.64
N ARG A 76 -11.90 -15.58 10.54
CA ARG A 76 -11.68 -14.73 9.34
C ARG A 76 -10.35 -13.96 9.34
N LEU A 77 -9.56 -14.01 10.42
CA LEU A 77 -8.34 -13.19 10.55
C LEU A 77 -7.08 -14.03 10.73
N GLY A 78 -6.00 -13.62 10.08
CA GLY A 78 -4.61 -13.89 10.45
C GLY A 78 -4.06 -15.30 10.26
N SER A 79 -4.78 -16.28 9.65
CA SER A 79 -4.28 -17.64 9.46
C SER A 79 -4.38 -18.13 8.01
N PHE A 80 -3.58 -19.17 7.68
CA PHE A 80 -3.67 -19.85 6.39
C PHE A 80 -5.10 -20.36 6.10
N PHE A 81 -5.79 -20.86 7.12
CA PHE A 81 -7.17 -21.36 7.04
C PHE A 81 -8.24 -20.28 7.31
N SER A 82 -7.90 -19.01 7.28
CA SER A 82 -8.88 -17.93 7.43
C SER A 82 -9.85 -17.79 6.25
N ARG A 83 -9.55 -18.45 5.14
CA ARG A 83 -10.39 -18.52 3.94
C ARG A 83 -10.43 -19.96 3.43
N ILE A 84 -11.63 -20.55 3.40
CA ILE A 84 -11.89 -21.90 2.90
C ILE A 84 -13.13 -21.81 2.00
N ASN A 85 -12.92 -21.77 0.68
CA ASN A 85 -13.96 -21.61 -0.33
C ASN A 85 -13.89 -22.76 -1.36
N PRO A 86 -14.41 -23.98 -1.07
CA PRO A 86 -14.41 -25.10 -2.02
C PRO A 86 -15.13 -24.78 -3.33
N ASP A 87 -16.17 -23.93 -3.27
CA ASP A 87 -16.96 -23.53 -4.43
C ASP A 87 -16.12 -22.76 -5.47
N MET A 88 -15.06 -22.05 -5.04
CA MET A 88 -14.10 -21.44 -5.97
C MET A 88 -13.35 -22.47 -6.81
N PHE A 89 -12.97 -23.58 -6.21
CA PHE A 89 -12.31 -24.67 -6.93
C PHE A 89 -13.20 -25.20 -8.05
N ILE A 90 -14.48 -25.48 -7.74
CA ILE A 90 -15.46 -25.95 -8.71
C ILE A 90 -15.69 -24.90 -9.81
N HIS A 91 -15.84 -23.64 -9.40
CA HIS A 91 -16.04 -22.53 -10.33
C HIS A 91 -14.87 -22.39 -11.33
N MET A 92 -13.63 -22.46 -10.85
CA MET A 92 -12.42 -22.38 -11.69
C MET A 92 -12.30 -23.54 -12.69
N LEU A 93 -12.75 -24.73 -12.31
CA LEU A 93 -12.79 -25.88 -13.24
C LEU A 93 -13.90 -25.75 -14.29
N ALA A 94 -15.08 -25.21 -13.89
CA ALA A 94 -16.23 -25.08 -14.77
C ALA A 94 -16.14 -23.90 -15.74
N LYS A 95 -15.63 -22.75 -15.26
CA LYS A 95 -15.41 -21.54 -16.05
C LYS A 95 -14.02 -21.57 -16.66
N ARG A 96 -13.94 -21.52 -17.97
CA ARG A 96 -12.67 -21.48 -18.70
C ARG A 96 -12.16 -20.05 -18.76
N TYR A 97 -11.31 -19.69 -17.80
CA TYR A 97 -10.50 -18.47 -17.85
C TYR A 97 -9.20 -18.72 -18.60
N ASP A 98 -8.72 -17.74 -19.34
CA ASP A 98 -7.41 -17.80 -20.01
C ASP A 98 -6.28 -17.65 -19.00
N ALA A 99 -6.46 -16.73 -18.04
CA ALA A 99 -5.52 -16.50 -16.95
C ALA A 99 -6.24 -16.20 -15.63
N VAL A 100 -5.57 -16.48 -14.51
CA VAL A 100 -5.97 -16.03 -13.18
C VAL A 100 -4.84 -15.26 -12.51
N LEU A 101 -5.15 -14.06 -12.02
CA LEU A 101 -4.29 -13.27 -11.14
C LEU A 101 -4.64 -13.61 -9.69
N ILE A 102 -3.74 -14.25 -8.96
CA ILE A 102 -3.90 -14.56 -7.54
C ILE A 102 -3.26 -13.45 -6.73
N HIS A 103 -4.09 -12.57 -6.15
CA HIS A 103 -3.64 -11.49 -5.29
C HIS A 103 -3.59 -11.95 -3.82
N GLY A 104 -2.38 -12.30 -3.37
CA GLY A 104 -2.15 -12.87 -2.04
C GLY A 104 -2.34 -14.39 -2.00
N TYR A 105 -1.23 -15.11 -1.81
CA TYR A 105 -1.19 -16.59 -1.79
C TYR A 105 -1.11 -17.17 -0.37
N GLN A 106 -1.47 -16.38 0.64
CA GLN A 106 -1.31 -16.73 2.07
C GLN A 106 -2.49 -17.52 2.65
N THR A 107 -3.53 -17.80 1.86
CA THR A 107 -4.74 -18.48 2.30
C THR A 107 -4.93 -19.82 1.60
N PHE A 108 -5.63 -20.76 2.26
CA PHE A 108 -5.96 -22.06 1.68
C PHE A 108 -6.76 -21.92 0.38
N SER A 109 -7.70 -20.98 0.31
CA SER A 109 -8.48 -20.72 -0.91
C SER A 109 -7.63 -20.27 -2.09
N ALA A 110 -6.57 -19.47 -1.85
CA ALA A 110 -5.63 -19.12 -2.92
C ALA A 110 -4.96 -20.36 -3.53
N TRP A 111 -4.63 -21.36 -2.70
CA TRP A 111 -4.05 -22.62 -3.14
C TRP A 111 -5.08 -23.51 -3.85
N LEU A 112 -6.34 -23.50 -3.45
CA LEU A 112 -7.42 -24.16 -4.17
C LEU A 112 -7.61 -23.56 -5.56
N VAL A 113 -7.64 -22.23 -5.67
CA VAL A 113 -7.73 -21.53 -6.96
C VAL A 113 -6.52 -21.85 -7.83
N PHE A 114 -5.31 -21.84 -7.26
CA PHE A 114 -4.08 -22.22 -7.96
C PHE A 114 -4.17 -23.64 -8.53
N LEU A 115 -4.55 -24.61 -7.70
CA LEU A 115 -4.66 -26.01 -8.12
C LEU A 115 -5.72 -26.19 -9.20
N ALA A 116 -6.91 -25.61 -9.01
CA ALA A 116 -7.99 -25.68 -10.00
C ALA A 116 -7.59 -25.06 -11.34
N ALA A 117 -6.91 -23.91 -11.32
CA ALA A 117 -6.40 -23.25 -12.52
C ALA A 117 -5.43 -24.16 -13.29
N LYS A 118 -4.47 -24.79 -12.58
CA LYS A 118 -3.53 -25.72 -13.23
C LYS A 118 -4.22 -26.94 -13.83
N LEU A 119 -5.22 -27.50 -13.14
CA LEU A 119 -6.01 -28.62 -13.66
C LEU A 119 -6.88 -28.24 -14.87
N ALA A 120 -7.38 -27.01 -14.90
CA ALA A 120 -8.18 -26.47 -16.01
C ALA A 120 -7.33 -25.99 -17.20
N GLY A 121 -5.99 -25.95 -17.08
CA GLY A 121 -5.09 -25.38 -18.09
C GLY A 121 -5.04 -23.84 -18.10
N THR A 122 -5.68 -23.18 -17.13
CA THR A 122 -5.66 -21.72 -16.94
C THR A 122 -4.27 -21.26 -16.52
N LYS A 123 -3.74 -20.19 -17.12
CA LYS A 123 -2.45 -19.61 -16.77
C LYS A 123 -2.51 -18.90 -15.40
N VAL A 124 -1.47 -19.05 -14.60
CA VAL A 124 -1.45 -18.52 -13.23
C VAL A 124 -0.41 -17.42 -13.11
N ILE A 125 -0.89 -16.22 -12.75
CA ILE A 125 -0.10 -15.05 -12.40
C ILE A 125 -0.25 -14.83 -10.89
N VAL A 126 0.86 -14.67 -10.16
CA VAL A 126 0.83 -14.49 -8.70
C VAL A 126 1.30 -13.09 -8.35
N ARG A 127 0.56 -12.41 -7.49
CA ARG A 127 0.92 -11.12 -6.91
C ARG A 127 1.07 -11.22 -5.40
N GLY A 128 2.08 -10.58 -4.86
CA GLY A 128 2.26 -10.39 -3.42
C GLY A 128 3.12 -9.17 -3.15
N GLU A 129 2.93 -8.55 -1.99
CA GLU A 129 3.59 -7.29 -1.63
C GLU A 129 4.67 -7.47 -0.53
N ALA A 130 5.16 -8.69 -0.30
CA ALA A 130 6.20 -8.91 0.71
C ALA A 130 7.55 -8.33 0.27
N ILE A 131 8.33 -7.86 1.24
CA ILE A 131 9.73 -7.46 1.06
C ILE A 131 10.65 -8.34 1.93
N PRO A 132 11.97 -8.40 1.66
CA PRO A 132 12.91 -9.17 2.46
C PRO A 132 12.87 -8.78 3.94
N LYS A 133 12.75 -9.78 4.82
CA LYS A 133 12.83 -9.56 6.28
C LYS A 133 14.26 -9.77 6.76
N LYS A 134 14.80 -8.82 7.53
CA LYS A 134 16.07 -9.03 8.23
C LYS A 134 15.87 -10.02 9.40
N GLY A 135 16.82 -10.91 9.62
CA GLY A 135 16.83 -11.85 10.73
C GLY A 135 16.55 -13.31 10.38
N LYS A 136 16.76 -14.22 11.34
CA LYS A 136 16.56 -15.66 11.14
C LYS A 136 15.07 -15.99 11.09
N ARG A 137 14.63 -16.64 10.02
CA ARG A 137 13.25 -17.16 9.91
C ARG A 137 13.05 -18.30 10.92
N SER A 138 11.92 -18.29 11.63
CA SER A 138 11.47 -19.42 12.44
C SER A 138 11.30 -20.68 11.57
N TRP A 139 11.23 -21.88 12.20
CA TRP A 139 10.98 -23.12 11.45
C TRP A 139 9.66 -23.09 10.67
N LYS A 140 8.58 -22.48 11.24
CA LYS A 140 7.31 -22.24 10.56
C LYS A 140 7.48 -21.31 9.36
N GLY A 141 8.26 -20.25 9.51
CA GLY A 141 8.59 -19.33 8.43
C GLY A 141 9.39 -19.97 7.30
N ARG A 142 10.29 -20.93 7.64
CA ARG A 142 11.03 -21.74 6.63
C ARG A 142 10.11 -22.67 5.85
N LEU A 143 9.15 -23.31 6.53
CA LEU A 143 8.16 -24.17 5.87
C LEU A 143 7.24 -23.37 4.94
N ALA A 144 6.71 -22.23 5.43
CA ALA A 144 5.90 -21.32 4.62
C ALA A 144 6.67 -20.81 3.39
N SER A 145 7.97 -20.49 3.55
CA SER A 145 8.83 -20.08 2.44
C SER A 145 9.05 -21.21 1.41
N ARG A 146 9.17 -22.47 1.85
CA ARG A 146 9.24 -23.63 0.93
C ARG A 146 7.94 -23.79 0.15
N GLY A 147 6.79 -23.71 0.83
CA GLY A 147 5.48 -23.73 0.16
C GLY A 147 5.36 -22.63 -0.88
N ALA A 148 5.70 -21.39 -0.50
CA ALA A 148 5.70 -20.25 -1.43
C ALA A 148 6.62 -20.51 -2.65
N LYS A 149 7.84 -21.00 -2.44
CA LYS A 149 8.76 -21.36 -3.54
C LYS A 149 8.15 -22.39 -4.49
N SER A 150 7.51 -23.44 -3.96
CA SER A 150 6.85 -24.46 -4.79
C SER A 150 5.71 -23.84 -5.61
N LEU A 151 4.83 -23.05 -4.98
CA LEU A 151 3.73 -22.38 -5.70
C LEU A 151 4.27 -21.47 -6.81
N LEU A 152 5.31 -20.69 -6.52
CA LEU A 152 5.92 -19.76 -7.48
C LEU A 152 6.65 -20.49 -8.62
N ALA A 153 7.29 -21.62 -8.33
CA ALA A 153 7.95 -22.44 -9.36
C ALA A 153 6.96 -22.96 -10.42
N PHE A 154 5.71 -23.24 -10.01
CA PHE A 154 4.64 -23.66 -10.91
C PHE A 154 3.77 -22.52 -11.43
N SER A 155 3.99 -21.25 -11.01
CA SER A 155 3.32 -20.10 -11.60
C SER A 155 3.90 -19.77 -12.97
N ASP A 156 3.05 -19.22 -13.84
CA ASP A 156 3.47 -18.84 -15.19
C ASP A 156 4.14 -17.45 -15.19
N ALA A 157 3.70 -16.53 -14.30
CA ALA A 157 4.31 -15.23 -14.05
C ALA A 157 4.11 -14.78 -12.61
N VAL A 158 4.88 -13.78 -12.17
CA VAL A 158 4.68 -13.06 -10.91
C VAL A 158 4.65 -11.55 -11.12
N MET A 159 3.98 -10.84 -10.22
CA MET A 159 3.91 -9.38 -10.24
C MET A 159 4.57 -8.81 -8.99
N TYR A 160 5.33 -7.73 -9.17
CA TYR A 160 5.97 -6.99 -8.08
C TYR A 160 5.53 -5.54 -8.06
N SER A 161 5.36 -4.99 -6.85
CA SER A 161 4.85 -3.63 -6.64
C SER A 161 5.93 -2.57 -6.46
N CYS A 162 7.17 -2.96 -6.18
CA CYS A 162 8.28 -2.06 -5.92
C CYS A 162 9.61 -2.82 -5.98
N SER A 163 10.72 -2.09 -6.00
CA SER A 163 12.08 -2.67 -6.00
C SER A 163 12.30 -3.61 -4.80
N GLY A 164 11.83 -3.26 -3.61
CA GLY A 164 11.93 -4.13 -2.44
C GLY A 164 11.15 -5.43 -2.60
N ASN A 165 10.00 -5.41 -3.25
CA ASN A 165 9.23 -6.62 -3.55
C ASN A 165 9.89 -7.45 -4.66
N LYS A 166 10.47 -6.81 -5.67
CA LYS A 166 11.27 -7.52 -6.71
C LYS A 166 12.45 -8.27 -6.08
N GLU A 167 13.16 -7.65 -5.13
CA GLU A 167 14.23 -8.34 -4.37
C GLU A 167 13.71 -9.58 -3.62
N TYR A 168 12.52 -9.49 -3.03
CA TYR A 168 11.89 -10.63 -2.36
C TYR A 168 11.60 -11.80 -3.31
N TRP A 169 11.12 -11.53 -4.53
CA TRP A 169 10.91 -12.56 -5.53
C TRP A 169 12.23 -13.20 -5.99
N LYS A 170 13.31 -12.41 -6.11
CA LYS A 170 14.67 -12.94 -6.40
C LYS A 170 15.17 -13.87 -5.28
N GLU A 171 14.95 -13.53 -4.00
CA GLU A 171 15.27 -14.43 -2.86
C GLU A 171 14.50 -15.76 -2.92
N LEU A 172 13.31 -15.74 -3.51
CA LEU A 172 12.52 -16.97 -3.75
C LEU A 172 12.89 -17.70 -5.03
N ALA A 173 13.95 -17.25 -5.73
CA ALA A 173 14.45 -17.80 -6.97
C ALA A 173 13.46 -17.76 -8.15
N VAL A 174 12.59 -16.74 -8.20
CA VAL A 174 11.76 -16.48 -9.38
C VAL A 174 12.65 -15.91 -10.48
N PRO A 175 12.60 -16.41 -11.72
CA PRO A 175 13.32 -15.84 -12.86
C PRO A 175 12.83 -14.43 -13.21
N GLU A 176 13.74 -13.52 -13.58
CA GLU A 176 13.38 -12.11 -13.86
C GLU A 176 12.45 -11.98 -15.07
N GLU A 177 12.57 -12.82 -16.07
CA GLU A 177 11.71 -12.84 -17.26
C GLU A 177 10.24 -13.16 -16.96
N LYS A 178 9.96 -13.71 -15.77
CA LYS A 178 8.61 -13.97 -15.28
C LYS A 178 8.08 -12.84 -14.37
N MET A 179 8.86 -11.78 -14.12
CA MET A 179 8.51 -10.70 -13.20
C MET A 179 7.97 -9.48 -13.93
N PHE A 180 6.74 -9.09 -13.62
CA PHE A 180 6.06 -7.94 -14.22
C PHE A 180 5.79 -6.86 -13.17
N PHE A 181 6.05 -5.59 -13.53
CA PHE A 181 5.83 -4.47 -12.63
C PHE A 181 4.36 -4.08 -12.59
N ILE A 182 3.83 -3.94 -11.38
CA ILE A 182 2.50 -3.40 -11.09
C ILE A 182 2.61 -2.54 -9.83
N PRO A 183 2.62 -1.20 -9.94
CA PRO A 183 2.95 -0.28 -8.85
C PRO A 183 2.02 -0.39 -7.65
N CYS A 184 0.84 -0.98 -7.80
CA CYS A 184 -0.21 -0.92 -6.79
C CYS A 184 -0.50 0.54 -6.41
N ALA A 185 -0.80 1.32 -7.42
CA ALA A 185 -1.04 2.74 -7.32
C ALA A 185 -2.27 3.06 -6.47
N VAL A 186 -2.37 4.31 -6.08
CA VAL A 186 -3.61 4.92 -5.61
C VAL A 186 -4.27 5.65 -6.79
N ASP A 187 -5.50 6.12 -6.61
CA ASP A 187 -6.18 6.96 -7.59
C ASP A 187 -5.57 8.38 -7.56
N ASN A 188 -4.50 8.59 -8.34
CA ASN A 188 -3.79 9.88 -8.40
C ASN A 188 -4.73 11.02 -8.81
N ASP A 189 -5.66 10.78 -9.73
CA ASP A 189 -6.58 11.80 -10.22
C ASP A 189 -7.55 12.24 -9.11
N PHE A 190 -8.01 11.29 -8.29
CA PHE A 190 -8.80 11.62 -7.09
C PHE A 190 -8.00 12.52 -6.16
N PHE A 191 -6.78 12.13 -5.75
CA PHE A 191 -5.99 12.89 -4.79
C PHE A 191 -5.60 14.28 -5.33
N ARG A 192 -5.33 14.43 -6.63
CA ARG A 192 -5.01 15.72 -7.25
C ARG A 192 -6.21 16.65 -7.31
N ARG A 193 -7.40 16.15 -7.69
CA ARG A 193 -8.63 16.96 -7.64
C ARG A 193 -8.93 17.44 -6.22
N GLU A 194 -8.79 16.56 -5.24
CA GLU A 194 -9.01 16.94 -3.83
C GLU A 194 -7.96 17.93 -3.33
N LYS A 195 -6.69 17.81 -3.76
CA LYS A 195 -5.67 18.82 -3.51
C LYS A 195 -6.08 20.20 -4.05
N GLU A 196 -6.51 20.26 -5.30
CA GLU A 196 -6.98 21.52 -5.91
C GLU A 196 -8.17 22.11 -5.15
N HIS A 197 -9.06 21.26 -4.65
CA HIS A 197 -10.21 21.67 -3.86
C HIS A 197 -9.80 22.23 -2.50
N TYR A 198 -8.92 21.56 -1.76
CA TYR A 198 -8.54 21.97 -0.39
C TYR A 198 -7.43 23.00 -0.33
N LEU A 199 -6.55 23.11 -1.33
CA LEU A 199 -5.41 24.01 -1.29
C LEU A 199 -5.77 25.49 -1.03
N PRO A 200 -6.84 26.06 -1.63
CA PRO A 200 -7.27 27.42 -1.32
C PRO A 200 -7.75 27.64 0.13
N GLN A 201 -8.13 26.55 0.81
CA GLN A 201 -8.66 26.55 2.18
C GLN A 201 -7.58 26.21 3.23
N ARG A 202 -6.34 25.96 2.80
CA ARG A 202 -5.25 25.45 3.66
C ARG A 202 -5.02 26.30 4.91
N ASP A 203 -4.97 27.61 4.79
CA ASP A 203 -4.71 28.49 5.92
C ASP A 203 -5.88 28.55 6.90
N GLU A 204 -7.12 28.45 6.42
CA GLU A 204 -8.31 28.35 7.26
C GLU A 204 -8.32 27.02 8.02
N MET A 205 -8.11 25.90 7.32
CA MET A 205 -8.03 24.58 7.93
C MET A 205 -6.89 24.46 8.95
N ARG A 206 -5.75 25.15 8.73
CA ARG A 206 -4.65 25.19 9.70
C ARG A 206 -5.06 25.92 10.98
N ARG A 207 -5.81 27.02 10.89
CA ARG A 207 -6.31 27.74 12.06
C ARG A 207 -7.24 26.90 12.94
N ASP A 208 -7.99 25.96 12.35
CA ASP A 208 -8.84 25.02 13.12
C ASP A 208 -8.02 24.16 14.10
N PHE A 209 -6.71 24.05 13.89
CA PHE A 209 -5.78 23.28 14.71
C PHE A 209 -4.74 24.17 15.42
N ASP A 210 -4.96 25.46 15.52
CA ASP A 210 -4.02 26.45 16.10
C ASP A 210 -2.65 26.44 15.39
N ILE A 211 -2.62 26.18 14.08
CA ILE A 211 -1.41 26.18 13.24
C ILE A 211 -1.30 27.51 12.51
N GLY A 212 -0.24 28.25 12.82
CA GLY A 212 0.05 29.55 12.23
C GLY A 212 0.67 29.44 10.82
N PRO A 213 0.76 30.58 10.09
CA PRO A 213 1.32 30.61 8.74
C PRO A 213 2.81 30.25 8.69
N ASP A 214 3.55 30.54 9.76
CA ASP A 214 4.99 30.26 9.89
C ASP A 214 5.30 28.87 10.42
N ASP A 215 4.30 28.12 10.87
CA ASP A 215 4.48 26.78 11.41
C ASP A 215 4.85 25.77 10.31
N PHE A 216 5.63 24.76 10.68
CA PHE A 216 6.03 23.66 9.81
C PHE A 216 5.35 22.38 10.26
N VAL A 217 4.47 21.86 9.42
CA VAL A 217 3.66 20.69 9.71
C VAL A 217 4.35 19.42 9.23
N VAL A 218 4.72 18.57 10.16
CA VAL A 218 5.28 17.25 9.92
C VAL A 218 4.18 16.21 10.06
N LEU A 219 3.71 15.67 8.95
CA LEU A 219 2.60 14.71 8.91
C LEU A 219 3.11 13.28 9.10
N PHE A 220 2.48 12.58 10.04
CA PHE A 220 2.58 11.14 10.22
C PHE A 220 1.19 10.52 10.11
N LEU A 221 0.94 9.75 9.06
CA LEU A 221 -0.34 9.11 8.80
C LEU A 221 -0.14 7.59 8.76
N ALA A 222 -0.52 6.90 9.82
CA ALA A 222 -0.42 5.45 9.96
C ALA A 222 -1.18 4.95 11.19
N ARG A 223 -1.34 3.62 11.27
CA ARG A 223 -1.69 2.98 12.54
C ARG A 223 -0.55 3.14 13.55
N PHE A 224 -0.82 3.61 14.76
CA PHE A 224 0.19 3.85 15.81
C PHE A 224 0.64 2.54 16.44
N THR A 225 1.64 1.92 15.84
CA THR A 225 2.24 0.66 16.28
C THR A 225 3.74 0.79 16.37
N GLU A 226 4.39 -0.04 17.21
CA GLU A 226 5.84 -0.13 17.30
C GLU A 226 6.52 -0.28 15.92
N ARG A 227 5.91 -1.07 15.03
CA ARG A 227 6.42 -1.26 13.67
C ARG A 227 6.46 0.03 12.85
N LYS A 228 5.54 0.96 13.07
CA LYS A 228 5.46 2.25 12.39
C LYS A 228 6.35 3.32 13.02
N ARG A 229 6.84 3.07 14.24
CA ARG A 229 7.83 3.88 14.96
C ARG A 229 7.45 5.35 15.17
N PRO A 230 6.20 5.67 15.59
CA PRO A 230 5.80 7.07 15.78
C PRO A 230 6.63 7.79 16.87
N LEU A 231 7.13 7.07 17.86
CA LEU A 231 7.97 7.64 18.92
C LEU A 231 9.31 8.16 18.39
N ASP A 232 9.88 7.52 17.36
CA ASP A 232 11.13 8.02 16.75
C ASP A 232 10.95 9.42 16.14
N LEU A 233 9.76 9.74 15.62
CA LEU A 233 9.46 11.07 15.11
C LEU A 233 9.43 12.11 16.23
N ILE A 234 8.84 11.79 17.37
CA ILE A 234 8.74 12.67 18.54
C ILE A 234 10.15 12.94 19.09
N GLU A 235 10.95 11.87 19.27
CA GLU A 235 12.34 11.98 19.74
C GLU A 235 13.22 12.79 18.76
N ALA A 236 13.02 12.59 17.45
CA ALA A 236 13.72 13.36 16.42
C ALA A 236 13.38 14.86 16.51
N ALA A 237 12.10 15.20 16.67
CA ALA A 237 11.66 16.58 16.80
C ALA A 237 12.18 17.22 18.11
N ALA A 238 12.23 16.46 19.20
CA ALA A 238 12.79 16.93 20.47
C ALA A 238 14.28 17.30 20.37
N GLY A 239 15.01 16.74 19.43
CA GLY A 239 16.45 16.97 19.21
C GLY A 239 16.79 18.24 18.42
N ILE A 240 15.81 19.02 17.96
CA ILE A 240 16.00 20.27 17.19
C ILE A 240 15.17 21.39 17.75
N ASP A 241 15.39 22.61 17.26
CA ASP A 241 14.50 23.74 17.55
C ASP A 241 13.10 23.46 16.96
N HIS A 242 12.14 23.24 17.83
CA HIS A 242 10.79 22.81 17.47
C HIS A 242 9.70 23.86 17.79
N GLU A 243 10.06 25.10 18.07
CA GLU A 243 9.10 26.16 18.40
C GLU A 243 8.04 26.34 17.30
N LYS A 244 8.47 26.25 16.03
CA LYS A 244 7.60 26.37 14.85
C LYS A 244 7.20 25.01 14.24
N ILE A 245 7.57 23.90 14.85
CA ILE A 245 7.24 22.56 14.34
C ILE A 245 5.95 22.08 14.98
N VAL A 246 5.03 21.59 14.15
CA VAL A 246 3.80 20.90 14.58
C VAL A 246 3.84 19.47 14.08
N LEU A 247 3.89 18.50 14.99
CA LEU A 247 3.72 17.09 14.64
C LEU A 247 2.23 16.80 14.45
N PHE A 248 1.85 16.36 13.26
CA PHE A 248 0.46 16.10 12.93
C PHE A 248 0.24 14.60 12.74
N PHE A 249 -0.44 13.96 13.69
CA PHE A 249 -0.66 12.53 13.74
C PHE A 249 -2.08 12.16 13.32
N VAL A 250 -2.21 11.46 12.19
CA VAL A 250 -3.48 10.92 11.68
C VAL A 250 -3.49 9.42 11.84
N GLY A 251 -4.40 8.89 12.64
CA GLY A 251 -4.53 7.47 12.92
C GLY A 251 -4.78 7.16 14.39
N GLU A 252 -4.82 5.87 14.68
CA GLU A 252 -5.00 5.31 16.00
C GLU A 252 -4.11 4.07 16.20
N GLY A 253 -3.94 3.64 17.44
CA GLY A 253 -3.24 2.41 17.76
C GLY A 253 -2.68 2.33 19.18
N PRO A 254 -2.06 1.19 19.52
CA PRO A 254 -1.59 0.92 20.87
C PRO A 254 -0.51 1.89 21.39
N GLU A 255 0.23 2.57 20.49
CA GLU A 255 1.28 3.51 20.87
C GLU A 255 0.74 4.91 21.25
N ARG A 256 -0.57 5.19 21.06
CA ARG A 256 -1.17 6.51 21.26
C ARG A 256 -0.83 7.15 22.61
N GLU A 257 -1.02 6.41 23.70
CA GLU A 257 -0.78 6.91 25.05
C GLU A 257 0.71 7.24 25.28
N ALA A 258 1.61 6.38 24.77
CA ALA A 258 3.05 6.61 24.86
C ALA A 258 3.47 7.85 24.05
N MET A 259 2.87 8.07 22.88
CA MET A 259 3.10 9.25 22.04
C MET A 259 2.67 10.54 22.75
N GLU A 260 1.46 10.58 23.31
CA GLU A 260 0.93 11.75 24.04
C GLU A 260 1.81 12.10 25.25
N LYS A 261 2.27 11.07 25.98
CA LYS A 261 3.21 11.25 27.10
C LYS A 261 4.54 11.84 26.63
N ALA A 262 5.12 11.33 25.56
CA ALA A 262 6.38 11.83 25.01
C ALA A 262 6.27 13.28 24.51
N VAL A 263 5.20 13.60 23.75
CA VAL A 263 4.90 14.97 23.30
C VAL A 263 4.84 15.94 24.47
N LYS A 264 4.12 15.58 25.54
CA LYS A 264 4.01 16.41 26.75
C LYS A 264 5.37 16.56 27.47
N GLN A 265 6.14 15.48 27.56
CA GLN A 265 7.45 15.48 28.22
C GLN A 265 8.44 16.40 27.52
N HIS A 266 8.43 16.45 26.20
CA HIS A 266 9.34 17.27 25.39
C HIS A 266 8.79 18.68 25.10
N GLY A 267 7.54 18.97 25.46
CA GLY A 267 6.91 20.27 25.20
C GLY A 267 6.68 20.54 23.70
N ILE A 268 6.54 19.49 22.88
CA ILE A 268 6.35 19.61 21.43
C ILE A 268 4.88 19.88 21.12
N ARG A 269 4.63 20.77 20.16
CA ARG A 269 3.28 21.00 19.63
C ARG A 269 2.86 19.80 18.76
N ALA A 270 1.76 19.16 19.10
CA ALA A 270 1.25 18.02 18.34
C ALA A 270 -0.28 18.00 18.26
N VAL A 271 -0.79 17.57 17.12
CA VAL A 271 -2.21 17.33 16.86
C VAL A 271 -2.42 15.83 16.66
N PHE A 272 -3.48 15.29 17.24
CA PHE A 272 -3.88 13.90 17.09
C PHE A 272 -5.35 13.83 16.65
N THR A 273 -5.61 13.40 15.42
CA THR A 273 -6.98 13.41 14.88
C THR A 273 -7.79 12.15 15.23
N GLY A 274 -7.12 11.05 15.59
CA GLY A 274 -7.74 9.74 15.60
C GLY A 274 -7.80 9.12 14.20
N PHE A 275 -8.61 8.05 14.05
CA PHE A 275 -8.85 7.42 12.76
C PHE A 275 -9.60 8.37 11.82
N VAL A 276 -9.15 8.45 10.58
CA VAL A 276 -9.75 9.23 9.49
C VAL A 276 -9.99 8.31 8.31
N ASN A 277 -11.17 8.39 7.70
CA ASN A 277 -11.51 7.57 6.54
C ASN A 277 -10.88 8.12 5.25
N GLN A 278 -10.79 7.30 4.20
CA GLN A 278 -10.01 7.59 3.00
C GLN A 278 -10.46 8.86 2.28
N GLY A 279 -11.77 9.10 2.21
CA GLY A 279 -12.33 10.28 1.54
C GLY A 279 -11.93 11.61 2.19
N GLU A 280 -11.63 11.60 3.49
CA GLU A 280 -11.22 12.80 4.24
C GLU A 280 -9.71 13.01 4.30
N LEU A 281 -8.89 12.00 3.96
CA LEU A 281 -7.42 12.08 4.02
C LEU A 281 -6.83 13.25 3.21
N PRO A 282 -7.38 13.61 2.03
CA PRO A 282 -6.90 14.75 1.24
C PRO A 282 -6.78 16.06 2.03
N ARG A 283 -7.75 16.33 2.91
CA ARG A 283 -7.73 17.51 3.79
C ARG A 283 -6.46 17.56 4.64
N TYR A 284 -6.04 16.43 5.20
CA TYR A 284 -4.89 16.34 6.10
C TYR A 284 -3.56 16.37 5.35
N TYR A 285 -3.47 15.77 4.16
CA TYR A 285 -2.29 15.92 3.31
C TYR A 285 -2.07 17.37 2.90
N THR A 286 -3.15 18.13 2.64
CA THR A 286 -3.06 19.57 2.28
C THR A 286 -2.45 20.42 3.39
N LEU A 287 -2.61 20.06 4.66
CA LEU A 287 -2.03 20.80 5.79
C LEU A 287 -0.51 20.65 5.89
N ALA A 288 0.06 19.57 5.38
CA ALA A 288 1.43 19.16 5.61
C ALA A 288 2.47 19.97 4.81
N ASP A 289 3.66 20.12 5.37
CA ASP A 289 4.85 20.62 4.71
C ASP A 289 5.84 19.50 4.39
N ILE A 290 5.79 18.40 5.16
CA ILE A 290 6.56 17.17 4.93
C ILE A 290 5.76 15.96 5.40
N PHE A 291 5.92 14.85 4.70
CA PHE A 291 5.35 13.54 5.06
C PHE A 291 6.42 12.60 5.63
N THR A 292 6.07 11.81 6.65
CA THR A 292 7.00 10.85 7.26
C THR A 292 6.45 9.43 7.26
N VAL A 293 7.25 8.48 6.78
CA VAL A 293 6.95 7.04 6.77
C VAL A 293 8.16 6.24 7.25
N ILE A 294 8.40 6.29 8.56
CA ILE A 294 9.63 5.84 9.22
C ILE A 294 9.54 4.41 9.79
N SER A 295 8.76 3.56 9.13
CA SER A 295 8.49 2.18 9.55
C SER A 295 9.76 1.31 9.63
N SER A 296 9.81 0.40 10.62
CA SER A 296 10.84 -0.64 10.69
C SER A 296 10.63 -1.76 9.67
N TYR A 297 9.43 -1.87 9.12
CA TYR A 297 9.04 -2.75 8.03
C TYR A 297 7.70 -2.31 7.45
N ASP A 298 7.68 -1.95 6.18
CA ASP A 298 6.45 -1.72 5.41
C ASP A 298 6.67 -2.09 3.96
N ALA A 299 5.82 -2.92 3.39
CA ALA A 299 6.03 -3.40 2.03
C ALA A 299 5.72 -2.32 0.98
N SER A 300 4.55 -1.68 1.11
CA SER A 300 4.05 -0.70 0.14
C SER A 300 3.01 0.20 0.81
N PRO A 301 3.42 1.18 1.64
CA PRO A 301 2.50 2.09 2.31
C PRO A 301 1.81 2.99 1.30
N LYS A 302 0.49 2.88 1.19
CA LYS A 302 -0.31 3.71 0.26
C LYS A 302 -0.24 5.19 0.61
N ALA A 303 -0.16 5.50 1.91
CA ALA A 303 -0.02 6.86 2.40
C ALA A 303 1.19 7.62 1.81
N LEU A 304 2.27 6.91 1.42
CA LEU A 304 3.38 7.55 0.72
C LEU A 304 2.97 7.97 -0.70
N ASN A 305 2.32 7.07 -1.46
CA ASN A 305 1.82 7.39 -2.81
C ASN A 305 0.80 8.53 -2.76
N GLU A 306 -0.10 8.52 -1.76
CA GLU A 306 -1.10 9.56 -1.53
C GLU A 306 -0.44 10.91 -1.25
N ALA A 307 0.48 10.97 -0.29
CA ALA A 307 1.19 12.19 0.12
C ALA A 307 1.94 12.87 -1.04
N LEU A 308 2.61 12.09 -1.90
CA LEU A 308 3.37 12.66 -3.01
C LEU A 308 2.48 13.40 -4.03
N ASN A 309 1.20 13.03 -4.17
CA ASN A 309 0.24 13.76 -5.00
C ASN A 309 -0.03 15.18 -4.48
N PHE A 310 0.21 15.44 -3.18
CA PHE A 310 0.04 16.76 -2.57
C PHE A 310 1.27 17.67 -2.73
N SER A 311 2.27 17.25 -3.50
CA SER A 311 3.52 17.99 -3.70
C SER A 311 4.22 18.32 -2.39
N ILE A 312 4.36 17.31 -1.51
CA ILE A 312 5.10 17.42 -0.26
C ILE A 312 6.30 16.48 -0.29
N PRO A 313 7.46 16.88 0.24
CA PRO A 313 8.63 16.01 0.35
C PRO A 313 8.39 14.91 1.40
N ALA A 314 9.19 13.84 1.34
CA ALA A 314 9.02 12.73 2.26
C ALA A 314 10.32 12.32 2.98
N ILE A 315 10.21 11.93 4.26
CA ILE A 315 11.25 11.18 4.95
C ILE A 315 10.80 9.73 5.10
N SER A 316 11.59 8.81 4.58
CA SER A 316 11.29 7.38 4.64
C SER A 316 12.48 6.58 5.19
N THR A 317 12.21 5.40 5.75
CA THR A 317 13.30 4.48 6.10
C THR A 317 13.63 3.52 4.96
N GLU A 318 14.87 3.00 4.94
CA GLU A 318 15.30 1.98 3.99
C GLU A 318 14.53 0.65 4.10
N ARG A 319 13.65 0.52 5.11
CA ARG A 319 12.80 -0.66 5.35
C ARG A 319 11.38 -0.50 4.85
N VAL A 320 11.09 0.61 4.21
CA VAL A 320 9.88 0.82 3.41
C VAL A 320 10.16 0.34 1.99
N GLY A 321 9.39 -0.63 1.49
CA GLY A 321 9.67 -1.31 0.22
C GLY A 321 9.66 -0.39 -0.99
N THR A 322 8.79 0.63 -0.97
CA THR A 322 8.68 1.66 -2.01
C THR A 322 9.63 2.84 -1.81
N ALA A 323 10.40 2.90 -0.71
CA ALA A 323 11.23 4.07 -0.42
C ALA A 323 12.21 4.38 -1.54
N ARG A 324 12.92 3.38 -2.07
CA ARG A 324 13.90 3.57 -3.14
C ARG A 324 13.30 3.97 -4.50
N ASP A 325 12.02 3.70 -4.67
CA ASP A 325 11.31 3.99 -5.93
C ASP A 325 10.65 5.37 -5.88
N LEU A 326 10.13 5.77 -4.71
CA LEU A 326 9.30 6.96 -4.53
C LEU A 326 10.00 8.09 -3.76
N VAL A 327 11.09 7.81 -3.03
CA VAL A 327 11.86 8.84 -2.32
C VAL A 327 13.30 8.81 -2.82
N ARG A 328 13.66 9.84 -3.58
CA ARG A 328 15.00 10.04 -4.13
C ARG A 328 15.77 11.02 -3.25
N GLU A 329 16.90 10.56 -2.72
CA GLU A 329 17.73 11.32 -1.79
C GLU A 329 18.09 12.69 -2.34
N GLY A 330 17.71 13.76 -1.62
CA GLY A 330 17.97 15.15 -1.99
C GLY A 330 17.13 15.71 -3.14
N GLU A 331 16.36 14.88 -3.87
CA GLU A 331 15.49 15.33 -4.97
C GLU A 331 14.06 15.62 -4.48
N ASN A 332 13.44 14.67 -3.76
CA ASN A 332 12.10 14.83 -3.21
C ASN A 332 11.98 14.39 -1.73
N GLY A 333 13.09 14.12 -1.08
CA GLY A 333 13.08 13.73 0.32
C GLY A 333 14.37 13.04 0.76
N PHE A 334 14.27 12.25 1.84
CA PHE A 334 15.41 11.58 2.46
C PHE A 334 15.07 10.13 2.81
N VAL A 335 16.04 9.22 2.56
CA VAL A 335 15.93 7.81 2.96
C VAL A 335 16.92 7.55 4.10
N VAL A 336 16.38 7.32 5.30
CA VAL A 336 17.17 7.16 6.53
C VAL A 336 17.21 5.71 7.01
N LYS A 337 18.13 5.38 7.91
CA LYS A 337 18.13 4.08 8.59
C LYS A 337 17.01 4.02 9.62
N VAL A 338 16.46 2.82 9.84
CA VAL A 338 15.50 2.59 10.93
C VAL A 338 16.10 2.97 12.27
N GLY A 339 15.40 3.84 13.01
CA GLY A 339 15.83 4.29 14.34
C GLY A 339 16.87 5.41 14.33
N ASP A 340 17.27 5.93 13.17
CA ASP A 340 18.19 7.08 13.08
C ASP A 340 17.41 8.39 13.27
N GLN A 341 17.05 8.67 14.54
CA GLN A 341 16.34 9.87 14.95
C GLN A 341 17.12 11.14 14.55
N GLY A 342 18.45 11.11 14.60
CA GLY A 342 19.30 12.23 14.20
C GLY A 342 19.18 12.55 12.70
N ALA A 343 19.08 11.54 11.82
CA ALA A 343 18.87 11.77 10.39
C ALA A 343 17.45 12.29 10.11
N ILE A 344 16.44 11.78 10.80
CA ILE A 344 15.05 12.31 10.72
C ILE A 344 15.03 13.79 11.14
N ALA A 345 15.66 14.12 12.30
CA ALA A 345 15.77 15.46 12.82
C ALA A 345 16.44 16.43 11.83
N ARG A 346 17.57 16.02 11.24
CA ARG A 346 18.28 16.85 10.23
C ARG A 346 17.40 17.11 8.99
N GLY A 347 16.67 16.11 8.51
CA GLY A 347 15.78 16.28 7.37
C GLY A 347 14.64 17.27 7.66
N ILE A 348 14.03 17.18 8.84
CA ILE A 348 12.98 18.11 9.28
C ILE A 348 13.54 19.53 9.44
N ASP A 349 14.68 19.70 10.15
CA ASP A 349 15.30 21.00 10.43
C ASP A 349 15.72 21.70 9.13
N LEU A 350 16.33 20.97 8.19
CA LEU A 350 16.73 21.49 6.88
C LEU A 350 15.53 22.10 6.12
N LEU A 351 14.42 21.33 6.00
CA LEU A 351 13.25 21.77 5.25
C LEU A 351 12.42 22.81 6.01
N ASN A 352 12.47 22.81 7.35
CA ASN A 352 11.88 23.86 8.17
C ASN A 352 12.58 25.22 7.95
N ARG A 353 13.90 25.24 7.82
CA ARG A 353 14.71 26.45 7.59
C ARG A 353 14.70 26.91 6.14
N ASP A 354 14.64 25.99 5.18
CA ASP A 354 14.59 26.29 3.75
C ASP A 354 13.26 25.84 3.13
N ARG A 355 12.25 26.70 3.26
CA ARG A 355 10.89 26.47 2.72
C ARG A 355 10.87 26.40 1.20
N GLU A 356 11.78 27.08 0.54
CA GLU A 356 11.89 27.04 -0.93
C GLU A 356 12.41 25.69 -1.39
N GLN A 357 13.39 25.11 -0.68
CA GLN A 357 13.84 23.76 -0.95
C GLN A 357 12.73 22.74 -0.68
N ALA A 358 11.99 22.88 0.42
CA ALA A 358 10.84 22.01 0.70
C ALA A 358 9.80 22.06 -0.43
N ARG A 359 9.49 23.23 -0.96
CA ARG A 359 8.57 23.41 -2.09
C ARG A 359 9.09 22.71 -3.36
N LYS A 360 10.36 22.93 -3.72
CA LYS A 360 10.99 22.29 -4.90
C LYS A 360 10.98 20.77 -4.78
N MET A 361 11.33 20.24 -3.62
CA MET A 361 11.26 18.79 -3.35
C MET A 361 9.83 18.26 -3.43
N GLY A 362 8.85 19.05 -2.99
CA GLY A 362 7.44 18.70 -3.12
C GLY A 362 6.99 18.62 -4.58
N GLU A 363 7.42 19.55 -5.43
CA GLU A 363 7.16 19.52 -6.88
C GLU A 363 7.78 18.28 -7.53
N ALA A 364 8.99 17.91 -7.13
CA ALA A 364 9.62 16.67 -7.58
C ALA A 364 8.84 15.42 -7.14
N SER A 365 8.24 15.44 -5.93
CA SER A 365 7.38 14.35 -5.45
C SER A 365 6.20 14.09 -6.38
N ALA A 366 5.51 15.15 -6.82
CA ALA A 366 4.38 15.03 -7.74
C ALA A 366 4.78 14.43 -9.09
N ASN A 367 5.97 14.79 -9.61
CA ASN A 367 6.48 14.23 -10.87
C ASN A 367 6.89 12.74 -10.72
N ILE A 368 7.45 12.36 -9.58
CA ILE A 368 7.88 10.98 -9.33
C ILE A 368 6.67 10.05 -9.24
N VAL A 369 5.59 10.47 -8.56
CA VAL A 369 4.41 9.63 -8.36
C VAL A 369 3.60 9.42 -9.65
N ASP A 370 3.80 10.22 -10.71
CA ASP A 370 3.16 10.03 -12.02
C ASP A 370 3.40 8.64 -12.61
N SER A 371 4.60 8.09 -12.39
CA SER A 371 4.91 6.73 -12.84
C SER A 371 4.24 5.63 -12.00
N TRP A 372 3.65 6.00 -10.87
CA TRP A 372 2.88 5.13 -9.96
C TRP A 372 1.39 5.35 -10.19
N SER A 373 0.86 4.93 -11.36
CA SER A 373 -0.50 5.21 -11.80
C SER A 373 -1.32 3.93 -12.04
N LEU A 374 -2.65 4.07 -12.05
CA LEU A 374 -3.57 2.97 -12.35
C LEU A 374 -3.38 2.47 -13.78
N GLU A 375 -2.99 3.35 -14.74
CA GLU A 375 -2.67 2.95 -16.11
C GLU A 375 -1.46 2.01 -16.15
N ASN A 376 -0.44 2.27 -15.31
CA ASN A 376 0.71 1.39 -15.20
C ASN A 376 0.35 0.07 -14.49
N ASP A 377 -0.61 0.07 -13.56
CA ASP A 377 -1.18 -1.17 -13.02
C ASP A 377 -1.83 -2.02 -14.13
N VAL A 378 -2.70 -1.42 -14.95
CA VAL A 378 -3.36 -2.09 -16.09
C VAL A 378 -2.35 -2.59 -17.10
N LYS A 379 -1.38 -1.75 -17.45
CA LYS A 379 -0.28 -2.11 -18.39
C LYS A 379 0.49 -3.34 -17.90
N GLY A 380 0.88 -3.36 -16.62
CA GLY A 380 1.60 -4.49 -16.03
C GLY A 380 0.78 -5.78 -16.05
N VAL A 381 -0.54 -5.70 -15.78
CA VAL A 381 -1.45 -6.86 -15.88
C VAL A 381 -1.54 -7.37 -17.31
N LEU A 382 -1.69 -6.47 -18.30
CA LEU A 382 -1.76 -6.82 -19.72
C LEU A 382 -0.45 -7.46 -20.21
N GLU A 383 0.71 -6.90 -19.85
CA GLU A 383 2.01 -7.44 -20.20
C GLU A 383 2.18 -8.86 -19.65
N ALA A 384 1.84 -9.10 -18.37
CA ALA A 384 1.90 -10.43 -17.78
C ALA A 384 0.93 -11.40 -18.44
N ALA A 385 -0.33 -11.00 -18.71
CA ALA A 385 -1.33 -11.83 -19.35
C ALA A 385 -0.90 -12.22 -20.77
N ARG A 386 -0.39 -11.29 -21.57
CA ARG A 386 0.15 -11.56 -22.91
C ARG A 386 1.35 -12.50 -22.86
N TYR A 387 2.27 -12.29 -21.92
CA TYR A 387 3.43 -13.15 -21.72
C TYR A 387 3.02 -14.60 -21.48
N VAL A 388 2.12 -14.84 -20.52
CA VAL A 388 1.74 -16.22 -20.16
C VAL A 388 0.92 -16.93 -21.24
N LEU A 389 0.20 -16.16 -22.09
CA LEU A 389 -0.64 -16.72 -23.14
C LEU A 389 0.08 -16.92 -24.47
N TYR A 390 0.99 -16.00 -24.85
CA TYR A 390 1.53 -15.93 -26.20
C TYR A 390 3.04 -16.13 -26.30
N SER A 391 3.80 -16.09 -25.17
CA SER A 391 5.27 -16.25 -25.21
C SER A 391 5.74 -17.72 -25.34
N LYS A 392 4.88 -18.70 -25.55
CA LYS A 392 5.26 -20.08 -25.85
C LYS A 392 5.61 -20.23 -27.32
N GLY A 393 6.90 -20.08 -27.64
CA GLY A 393 7.41 -20.32 -28.99
C GLY A 393 8.91 -20.11 -29.15
N LYS A 394 9.68 -20.09 -28.06
CA LYS A 394 11.15 -20.10 -28.09
C LYS A 394 11.67 -21.13 -27.09
N GLU A 395 11.46 -22.38 -27.35
CA GLU A 395 12.29 -23.50 -26.96
C GLU A 395 12.86 -24.16 -28.20
#